data_3a2346973d25e964b5e52ecf00c75fbe
#
_entry.id   3a2346973d25e964b5e52ecf00c75fbe
#
_cell.length_a   1.000
_cell.length_b   1.000
_cell.length_c   1.000
_cell.angle_alpha   90.00
_cell.angle_beta   90.00
_cell.angle_gamma   90.00
#
_symmetry.space_group_name_H-M   'P 1'
#
loop_
_entity.id
_entity.type
_entity.pdbx_description
1 polymer ?
#
loop_
_entity_poly.entity_id
_entity_poly.type
_entity_poly.pdbx_seq_one_letter_code
_entity_poly.pdbx_strand_id
1 'polypeptide(L)'
;KRAASSIIKEEAIRCGMPYVNHRWLGGMMTNYKTIKASIKRLKDLEFLAEESFAQYSKKEALAMTREMEKLERSLGGIKDLGGIPDVVFVVDIGHERNAVREARTLQLPIIGVVDSNHNPEGIDYMIAGNDDSIRAISYYTREIANAVLEAKASISTKKTSKQKDTKPAAKTEVVAATETKKPAAKKTTKS
;
A
#
# COMPACT_ATOMS: atom_id res chain seq x y z
N LYS A 1 -11.69 -12.25 10.65
CA LYS A 1 -11.88 -12.97 11.91
C LYS A 1 -11.46 -12.10 13.11
N ARG A 2 -12.28 -12.06 14.16
CA ARG A 2 -12.03 -11.16 15.31
C ARG A 2 -10.67 -11.44 15.99
N ALA A 3 -10.28 -12.69 16.08
CA ALA A 3 -9.01 -13.11 16.67
C ALA A 3 -7.78 -12.62 15.88
N ALA A 4 -7.91 -12.43 14.57
CA ALA A 4 -6.84 -11.99 13.69
C ALA A 4 -6.74 -10.47 13.53
N SER A 5 -7.80 -9.72 13.87
CA SER A 5 -7.97 -8.31 13.50
C SER A 5 -6.84 -7.39 14.01
N SER A 6 -6.46 -7.51 15.29
CA SER A 6 -5.37 -6.71 15.88
C SER A 6 -3.99 -7.16 15.37
N ILE A 7 -3.79 -8.48 15.32
CA ILE A 7 -2.51 -9.09 14.93
C ILE A 7 -2.15 -8.70 13.49
N ILE A 8 -3.11 -8.83 12.57
CA ILE A 8 -2.92 -8.44 11.16
C ILE A 8 -2.56 -6.96 11.04
N LYS A 9 -3.25 -6.09 11.77
CA LYS A 9 -2.96 -4.66 11.76
C LYS A 9 -1.54 -4.36 12.23
N GLU A 10 -1.14 -4.92 13.37
CA GLU A 10 0.18 -4.69 13.96
C GLU A 10 1.32 -5.16 13.04
N GLU A 11 1.22 -6.38 12.53
CA GLU A 11 2.25 -6.95 11.66
C GLU A 11 2.30 -6.29 10.28
N ALA A 12 1.15 -5.91 9.71
CA ALA A 12 1.11 -5.18 8.45
C ALA A 12 1.73 -3.78 8.58
N ILE A 13 1.45 -3.06 9.67
CA ILE A 13 2.11 -1.78 9.96
C ILE A 13 3.61 -1.99 10.13
N ARG A 14 4.05 -3.04 10.85
CA ARG A 14 5.46 -3.35 11.07
C ARG A 14 6.23 -3.56 9.76
N CYS A 15 5.63 -4.26 8.80
CA CYS A 15 6.25 -4.48 7.50
C CYS A 15 5.87 -3.44 6.42
N GLY A 16 5.04 -2.45 6.76
CA GLY A 16 4.60 -1.40 5.83
C GLY A 16 3.82 -1.96 4.64
N MET A 17 2.87 -2.87 4.91
CA MET A 17 1.99 -3.46 3.91
C MET A 17 0.53 -3.06 4.15
N PRO A 18 -0.28 -2.95 3.09
CA PRO A 18 -1.71 -2.72 3.23
C PRO A 18 -2.40 -3.90 3.91
N TYR A 19 -3.48 -3.63 4.63
CA TYR A 19 -4.25 -4.66 5.33
C TYR A 19 -5.74 -4.36 5.36
N VAL A 20 -6.54 -5.40 5.55
CA VAL A 20 -7.97 -5.33 5.85
C VAL A 20 -8.21 -6.18 7.09
N ASN A 21 -8.51 -5.53 8.21
CA ASN A 21 -8.71 -6.17 9.51
C ASN A 21 -10.15 -6.14 10.02
N HIS A 22 -11.05 -5.60 9.21
CA HIS A 22 -12.49 -5.62 9.40
C HIS A 22 -13.14 -6.35 8.22
N ARG A 23 -14.40 -6.07 7.95
CA ARG A 23 -15.13 -6.72 6.88
C ARG A 23 -14.53 -6.40 5.50
N TRP A 24 -14.26 -7.44 4.71
CA TRP A 24 -13.96 -7.29 3.29
C TRP A 24 -15.19 -6.74 2.55
N LEU A 25 -15.09 -5.58 1.96
CA LEU A 25 -16.16 -5.01 1.13
C LEU A 25 -16.10 -5.66 -0.26
N GLY A 26 -17.27 -6.07 -0.78
CA GLY A 26 -17.33 -6.61 -2.14
C GLY A 26 -16.82 -5.59 -3.16
N GLY A 27 -15.95 -6.04 -4.08
CA GLY A 27 -15.37 -5.19 -5.10
C GLY A 27 -14.10 -4.45 -4.67
N MET A 28 -13.50 -4.80 -3.52
CA MET A 28 -12.27 -4.13 -3.06
C MET A 28 -11.13 -4.18 -4.07
N MET A 29 -11.02 -5.28 -4.80
CA MET A 29 -10.02 -5.45 -5.86
C MET A 29 -10.67 -5.40 -7.25
N THR A 30 -11.77 -6.09 -7.46
CA THR A 30 -12.44 -6.18 -8.77
C THR A 30 -13.10 -4.87 -9.20
N ASN A 31 -13.49 -4.00 -8.26
CA ASN A 31 -14.02 -2.66 -8.53
C ASN A 31 -13.20 -1.58 -7.80
N TYR A 32 -11.87 -1.66 -7.94
CA TYR A 32 -10.94 -0.77 -7.26
C TYR A 32 -11.18 0.73 -7.58
N LYS A 33 -11.73 1.05 -8.76
CA LYS A 33 -12.08 2.43 -9.13
C LYS A 33 -13.07 3.07 -8.14
N THR A 34 -14.10 2.33 -7.75
CA THR A 34 -15.09 2.80 -6.77
C THR A 34 -14.48 2.89 -5.36
N ILE A 35 -13.65 1.91 -4.99
CA ILE A 35 -12.94 1.93 -3.70
C ILE A 35 -11.99 3.13 -3.61
N LYS A 36 -11.27 3.45 -4.68
CA LYS A 36 -10.40 4.63 -4.76
C LYS A 36 -11.17 5.94 -4.54
N ALA A 37 -12.40 6.05 -5.06
CA ALA A 37 -13.25 7.21 -4.81
C ALA A 37 -13.63 7.31 -3.31
N SER A 38 -13.95 6.17 -2.66
CA SER A 38 -14.23 6.12 -1.23
C SER A 38 -13.00 6.45 -0.37
N ILE A 39 -11.80 5.99 -0.78
CA ILE A 39 -10.53 6.35 -0.12
C ILE A 39 -10.27 7.86 -0.27
N LYS A 40 -10.53 8.44 -1.44
CA LYS A 40 -10.41 9.88 -1.63
C LYS A 40 -11.35 10.63 -0.69
N ARG A 41 -12.62 10.21 -0.62
CA ARG A 41 -13.60 10.80 0.31
C ARG A 41 -13.15 10.73 1.76
N LEU A 42 -12.52 9.61 2.17
CA LEU A 42 -11.94 9.46 3.51
C LEU A 42 -10.84 10.50 3.75
N LYS A 43 -9.90 10.64 2.82
CA LYS A 43 -8.81 11.63 2.92
C LYS A 43 -9.33 13.07 2.95
N ASP A 44 -10.36 13.37 2.17
CA ASP A 44 -11.02 14.69 2.19
C ASP A 44 -11.67 14.97 3.55
N LEU A 45 -12.31 13.96 4.17
CA LEU A 45 -12.89 14.08 5.52
C LEU A 45 -11.83 14.20 6.62
N GLU A 46 -10.72 13.51 6.51
CA GLU A 46 -9.57 13.63 7.43
C GLU A 46 -8.99 15.05 7.39
N PHE A 47 -8.81 15.60 6.19
CA PHE A 47 -8.35 16.99 6.01
C PHE A 47 -9.31 18.01 6.66
N LEU A 48 -10.64 17.85 6.44
CA LEU A 48 -11.63 18.69 7.08
C LEU A 48 -11.69 18.54 8.61
N ALA A 49 -11.36 17.34 9.11
CA ALA A 49 -11.31 17.08 10.53
C ALA A 49 -10.11 17.77 11.22
N GLU A 50 -8.96 17.91 10.52
CA GLU A 50 -7.80 18.68 10.99
C GLU A 50 -8.16 20.15 11.20
N GLU A 51 -9.05 20.70 10.37
CA GLU A 51 -9.60 22.05 10.53
C GLU A 51 -10.78 22.13 11.53
N SER A 52 -11.00 21.05 12.33
CA SER A 52 -12.08 20.94 13.32
C SER A 52 -13.48 21.21 12.75
N PHE A 53 -13.71 20.97 11.45
CA PHE A 53 -14.97 21.26 10.75
C PHE A 53 -15.49 22.69 11.01
N ALA A 54 -14.60 23.68 11.14
CA ALA A 54 -14.93 25.04 11.58
C ALA A 54 -16.02 25.75 10.74
N GLN A 55 -16.21 25.33 9.50
CA GLN A 55 -17.17 25.91 8.57
C GLN A 55 -18.55 25.24 8.60
N TYR A 56 -18.73 24.18 9.37
CA TYR A 56 -19.94 23.36 9.40
C TYR A 56 -20.71 23.49 10.69
N SER A 57 -22.02 23.27 10.64
CA SER A 57 -22.85 23.20 11.85
C SER A 57 -22.46 21.99 12.70
N LYS A 58 -22.69 22.04 14.02
CA LYS A 58 -22.41 20.93 14.96
C LYS A 58 -23.05 19.59 14.51
N LYS A 59 -24.25 19.65 13.92
CA LYS A 59 -24.95 18.46 13.42
C LYS A 59 -24.26 17.86 12.20
N GLU A 60 -23.81 18.69 11.27
CA GLU A 60 -23.09 18.28 10.07
C GLU A 60 -21.69 17.73 10.42
N ALA A 61 -20.96 18.43 11.30
CA ALA A 61 -19.67 17.98 11.79
C ALA A 61 -19.75 16.58 12.43
N LEU A 62 -20.79 16.34 13.25
CA LEU A 62 -21.01 15.03 13.86
C LEU A 62 -21.33 13.94 12.81
N ALA A 63 -22.11 14.28 11.77
CA ALA A 63 -22.42 13.34 10.68
C ALA A 63 -21.16 13.00 9.88
N MET A 64 -20.32 13.99 9.55
CA MET A 64 -19.04 13.80 8.85
C MET A 64 -18.05 12.97 9.69
N THR A 65 -17.97 13.21 10.99
CA THR A 65 -17.12 12.41 11.90
C THR A 65 -17.54 10.95 11.90
N ARG A 66 -18.83 10.66 11.98
CA ARG A 66 -19.35 9.28 11.91
C ARG A 66 -19.09 8.61 10.55
N GLU A 67 -19.21 9.37 9.46
CA GLU A 67 -18.87 8.89 8.12
C GLU A 67 -17.38 8.56 8.03
N MET A 68 -16.51 9.45 8.49
CA MET A 68 -15.05 9.28 8.53
C MET A 68 -14.66 8.03 9.33
N GLU A 69 -15.17 7.88 10.56
CA GLU A 69 -14.91 6.70 11.40
C GLU A 69 -15.34 5.39 10.72
N LYS A 70 -16.49 5.39 10.04
CA LYS A 70 -16.98 4.24 9.29
C LYS A 70 -16.07 3.88 8.12
N LEU A 71 -15.62 4.87 7.36
CA LEU A 71 -14.71 4.67 6.23
C LEU A 71 -13.32 4.26 6.71
N GLU A 72 -12.78 4.89 7.74
CA GLU A 72 -11.50 4.57 8.35
C GLU A 72 -11.47 3.12 8.87
N ARG A 73 -12.53 2.68 9.52
CA ARG A 73 -12.65 1.30 9.97
C ARG A 73 -12.60 0.27 8.84
N SER A 74 -13.13 0.62 7.67
CA SER A 74 -13.25 -0.33 6.54
C SER A 74 -12.09 -0.22 5.56
N LEU A 75 -11.55 0.99 5.34
CA LEU A 75 -10.59 1.30 4.28
C LEU A 75 -9.26 1.83 4.81
N GLY A 76 -9.14 2.11 6.11
CA GLY A 76 -7.96 2.73 6.71
C GLY A 76 -6.66 1.98 6.42
N GLY A 77 -6.69 0.65 6.42
CA GLY A 77 -5.51 -0.16 6.14
C GLY A 77 -5.10 -0.22 4.66
N ILE A 78 -5.92 0.29 3.75
CA ILE A 78 -5.65 0.32 2.30
C ILE A 78 -5.59 1.74 1.73
N LYS A 79 -5.52 2.77 2.57
CA LYS A 79 -5.45 4.18 2.15
C LYS A 79 -4.32 4.46 1.16
N ASP A 80 -3.20 3.80 1.33
CA ASP A 80 -1.98 4.01 0.55
C ASP A 80 -1.74 2.91 -0.49
N LEU A 81 -2.73 2.06 -0.71
CA LEU A 81 -2.67 1.06 -1.77
C LEU A 81 -2.71 1.75 -3.15
N GLY A 82 -1.61 1.68 -3.87
CA GLY A 82 -1.45 2.35 -5.17
C GLY A 82 -2.24 1.71 -6.33
N GLY A 83 -2.74 0.50 -6.14
CA GLY A 83 -3.43 -0.28 -7.18
C GLY A 83 -3.88 -1.64 -6.67
N ILE A 84 -4.06 -2.57 -7.59
CA ILE A 84 -4.33 -3.97 -7.28
C ILE A 84 -3.04 -4.58 -6.68
N PRO A 85 -3.11 -5.37 -5.59
CA PRO A 85 -1.93 -6.02 -5.02
C PRO A 85 -1.41 -7.14 -5.93
N ASP A 86 -0.12 -7.48 -5.78
CA ASP A 86 0.50 -8.58 -6.52
C ASP A 86 0.23 -9.95 -5.89
N VAL A 87 -0.09 -9.99 -4.59
CA VAL A 87 -0.38 -11.21 -3.82
C VAL A 87 -1.33 -10.89 -2.67
N VAL A 88 -2.15 -11.86 -2.29
CA VAL A 88 -3.09 -11.72 -1.18
C VAL A 88 -2.80 -12.79 -0.13
N PHE A 89 -2.64 -12.37 1.13
CA PHE A 89 -2.55 -13.28 2.28
C PHE A 89 -3.87 -13.32 3.05
N VAL A 90 -4.42 -14.49 3.27
CA VAL A 90 -5.73 -14.72 3.90
C VAL A 90 -5.57 -15.67 5.08
N VAL A 91 -6.02 -15.26 6.27
CA VAL A 91 -5.91 -16.06 7.50
C VAL A 91 -7.02 -17.13 7.60
N ASP A 92 -8.20 -16.83 7.11
CA ASP A 92 -9.36 -17.75 7.13
C ASP A 92 -10.06 -17.67 5.77
N ILE A 93 -9.82 -18.67 4.94
CA ILE A 93 -10.33 -18.70 3.56
C ILE A 93 -11.85 -18.87 3.49
N GLY A 94 -12.45 -19.49 4.49
CA GLY A 94 -13.90 -19.70 4.55
C GLY A 94 -14.65 -18.45 5.00
N HIS A 95 -14.12 -17.71 5.95
CA HIS A 95 -14.68 -16.45 6.41
C HIS A 95 -14.52 -15.36 5.34
N GLU A 96 -13.33 -15.27 4.74
CA GLU A 96 -12.98 -14.26 3.74
C GLU A 96 -13.14 -14.75 2.28
N ARG A 97 -14.10 -15.64 2.04
CA ARG A 97 -14.37 -16.20 0.70
C ARG A 97 -14.59 -15.14 -0.39
N ASN A 98 -15.02 -13.94 -0.03
CA ASN A 98 -15.18 -12.85 -0.99
C ASN A 98 -13.81 -12.35 -1.47
N ALA A 99 -12.83 -12.19 -0.58
CA ALA A 99 -11.46 -11.82 -0.93
C ALA A 99 -10.82 -12.89 -1.82
N VAL A 100 -10.97 -14.17 -1.46
CA VAL A 100 -10.50 -15.32 -2.25
C VAL A 100 -11.12 -15.33 -3.65
N ARG A 101 -12.44 -15.13 -3.76
CA ARG A 101 -13.13 -15.08 -5.06
C ARG A 101 -12.64 -13.92 -5.93
N GLU A 102 -12.46 -12.73 -5.36
CA GLU A 102 -11.96 -11.58 -6.10
C GLU A 102 -10.52 -11.78 -6.56
N ALA A 103 -9.64 -12.29 -5.70
CA ALA A 103 -8.26 -12.61 -6.04
C ALA A 103 -8.20 -13.63 -7.19
N ARG A 104 -8.99 -14.70 -7.13
CA ARG A 104 -9.11 -15.70 -8.22
C ARG A 104 -9.60 -15.07 -9.54
N THR A 105 -10.60 -14.20 -9.47
CA THR A 105 -11.12 -13.50 -10.67
C THR A 105 -10.04 -12.65 -11.35
N LEU A 106 -9.15 -12.06 -10.56
CA LEU A 106 -8.03 -11.24 -11.03
C LEU A 106 -6.75 -12.06 -11.27
N GLN A 107 -6.78 -13.37 -11.08
CA GLN A 107 -5.63 -14.27 -11.20
C GLN A 107 -4.45 -13.86 -10.30
N LEU A 108 -4.75 -13.34 -9.11
CA LEU A 108 -3.74 -12.98 -8.12
C LEU A 108 -3.35 -14.20 -7.29
N PRO A 109 -2.06 -14.43 -7.03
CA PRO A 109 -1.61 -15.48 -6.15
C PRO A 109 -2.17 -15.31 -4.74
N ILE A 110 -2.65 -16.41 -4.15
CA ILE A 110 -3.27 -16.45 -2.83
C ILE A 110 -2.42 -17.30 -1.90
N ILE A 111 -1.96 -16.69 -0.81
CA ILE A 111 -1.38 -17.41 0.34
C ILE A 111 -2.50 -17.54 1.36
N GLY A 112 -2.90 -18.75 1.73
CA GLY A 112 -4.03 -18.97 2.63
C GLY A 112 -3.72 -19.91 3.78
N VAL A 113 -4.13 -19.54 5.01
CA VAL A 113 -4.17 -20.48 6.12
C VAL A 113 -5.45 -21.30 5.95
N VAL A 114 -5.30 -22.62 5.92
CA VAL A 114 -6.39 -23.57 5.68
C VAL A 114 -6.47 -24.50 6.87
N ASP A 115 -7.58 -24.43 7.58
CA ASP A 115 -7.93 -25.35 8.64
C ASP A 115 -8.71 -26.55 8.07
N SER A 116 -8.90 -27.59 8.86
CA SER A 116 -9.55 -28.85 8.49
C SER A 116 -11.01 -28.71 8.03
N ASN A 117 -11.66 -27.59 8.33
CA ASN A 117 -13.05 -27.28 7.99
C ASN A 117 -13.24 -26.62 6.60
N HIS A 118 -12.15 -26.37 5.87
CA HIS A 118 -12.21 -25.67 4.58
C HIS A 118 -11.51 -26.44 3.46
N ASN A 119 -12.05 -26.31 2.24
CA ASN A 119 -11.44 -26.87 1.03
C ASN A 119 -10.32 -25.95 0.54
N PRO A 120 -9.06 -26.44 0.36
CA PRO A 120 -7.94 -25.67 -0.13
C PRO A 120 -7.98 -25.34 -1.63
N GLU A 121 -9.00 -25.81 -2.34
CA GLU A 121 -9.11 -25.63 -3.78
C GLU A 121 -9.11 -24.14 -4.19
N GLY A 122 -8.16 -23.79 -5.06
CA GLY A 122 -8.00 -22.43 -5.56
C GLY A 122 -7.16 -21.51 -4.66
N ILE A 123 -6.37 -22.09 -3.75
CA ILE A 123 -5.31 -21.44 -2.99
C ILE A 123 -3.98 -21.88 -3.59
N ASP A 124 -3.15 -20.92 -4.01
CA ASP A 124 -1.87 -21.21 -4.67
C ASP A 124 -0.81 -21.67 -3.67
N TYR A 125 -0.78 -21.04 -2.50
CA TYR A 125 0.16 -21.35 -1.42
C TYR A 125 -0.59 -21.61 -0.12
N MET A 126 -0.80 -22.89 0.16
CA MET A 126 -1.53 -23.32 1.34
C MET A 126 -0.63 -23.46 2.56
N ILE A 127 -1.05 -22.86 3.68
CA ILE A 127 -0.49 -23.08 5.02
C ILE A 127 -1.51 -23.91 5.79
N ALA A 128 -1.27 -25.23 5.93
CA ALA A 128 -2.13 -26.09 6.75
C ALA A 128 -1.94 -25.75 8.23
N GLY A 129 -3.00 -25.29 8.88
CA GLY A 129 -2.91 -24.90 10.28
C GLY A 129 -4.20 -24.33 10.86
N ASN A 130 -4.18 -24.13 12.17
CA ASN A 130 -5.31 -23.64 12.93
C ASN A 130 -5.52 -22.14 12.70
N ASP A 131 -6.68 -21.76 12.24
CA ASP A 131 -7.09 -20.38 11.95
C ASP A 131 -7.92 -19.71 13.08
N ASP A 132 -8.15 -20.41 14.20
CA ASP A 132 -8.87 -19.91 15.38
C ASP A 132 -7.95 -19.49 16.51
N SER A 133 -6.80 -20.17 16.66
CA SER A 133 -5.86 -19.91 17.74
C SER A 133 -5.10 -18.61 17.53
N ILE A 134 -5.22 -17.66 18.48
CA ILE A 134 -4.48 -16.39 18.48
C ILE A 134 -2.97 -16.62 18.35
N ARG A 135 -2.42 -17.65 19.02
CA ARG A 135 -0.99 -17.97 18.96
C ARG A 135 -0.58 -18.44 17.57
N ALA A 136 -1.38 -19.30 16.95
CA ALA A 136 -1.10 -19.80 15.61
C ALA A 136 -1.18 -18.66 14.56
N ILE A 137 -2.24 -17.86 14.60
CA ILE A 137 -2.42 -16.70 13.74
C ILE A 137 -1.26 -15.71 13.89
N SER A 138 -0.86 -15.40 15.11
CA SER A 138 0.27 -14.52 15.39
C SER A 138 1.57 -15.05 14.81
N TYR A 139 1.81 -16.37 14.90
CA TYR A 139 2.97 -17.00 14.31
C TYR A 139 3.00 -16.87 12.79
N TYR A 140 1.92 -17.26 12.10
CA TYR A 140 1.87 -17.21 10.64
C TYR A 140 2.00 -15.77 10.12
N THR A 141 1.29 -14.83 10.72
CA THR A 141 1.30 -13.43 10.30
C THR A 141 2.68 -12.81 10.50
N ARG A 142 3.35 -13.14 11.61
CA ARG A 142 4.72 -12.69 11.89
C ARG A 142 5.74 -13.23 10.90
N GLU A 143 5.65 -14.53 10.55
CA GLU A 143 6.57 -15.12 9.59
C GLU A 143 6.39 -14.55 8.18
N ILE A 144 5.16 -14.30 7.75
CA ILE A 144 4.88 -13.60 6.49
C ILE A 144 5.44 -12.17 6.52
N ALA A 145 5.24 -11.43 7.61
CA ALA A 145 5.78 -10.08 7.76
C ALA A 145 7.32 -10.06 7.78
N ASN A 146 7.97 -11.05 8.40
CA ASN A 146 9.41 -11.22 8.37
C ASN A 146 9.93 -11.46 6.95
N ALA A 147 9.31 -12.37 6.20
CA ALA A 147 9.66 -12.62 4.81
C ALA A 147 9.55 -11.36 3.93
N VAL A 148 8.52 -10.55 4.15
CA VAL A 148 8.37 -9.26 3.46
C VAL A 148 9.50 -8.29 3.81
N LEU A 149 9.88 -8.20 5.08
CA LEU A 149 10.98 -7.33 5.53
C LEU A 149 12.33 -7.77 4.97
N GLU A 150 12.61 -9.06 4.95
CA GLU A 150 13.82 -9.64 4.35
C GLU A 150 13.90 -9.35 2.85
N ALA A 151 12.78 -9.52 2.13
CA ALA A 151 12.71 -9.21 0.71
C ALA A 151 12.96 -7.71 0.46
N LYS A 152 12.37 -6.81 1.25
CA LYS A 152 12.62 -5.36 1.16
C LYS A 152 14.09 -5.01 1.42
N ALA A 153 14.71 -5.61 2.41
CA ALA A 153 16.13 -5.41 2.72
C ALA A 153 17.03 -5.85 1.56
N SER A 154 16.75 -7.02 0.97
CA SER A 154 17.54 -7.55 -0.15
C SER A 154 17.41 -6.70 -1.43
N ILE A 155 16.25 -6.10 -1.69
CA ILE A 155 16.03 -5.20 -2.82
C ILE A 155 16.78 -3.87 -2.62
N SER A 156 16.79 -3.33 -1.40
CA SER A 156 17.51 -2.09 -1.08
C SER A 156 19.03 -2.25 -1.28
N THR A 157 19.58 -3.40 -0.85
CA THR A 157 21.01 -3.72 -1.01
C THR A 157 21.39 -3.83 -2.49
N LYS A 158 20.54 -4.46 -3.33
CA LYS A 158 20.76 -4.57 -4.78
C LYS A 158 20.68 -3.23 -5.51
N LYS A 159 19.86 -2.28 -5.04
CA LYS A 159 19.80 -0.92 -5.61
C LYS A 159 21.06 -0.12 -5.30
N THR A 160 21.62 -0.28 -4.10
CA THR A 160 22.82 0.45 -3.66
C THR A 160 24.08 -0.06 -4.39
N SER A 161 24.17 -1.38 -4.71
CA SER A 161 25.27 -1.91 -5.48
C SER A 161 25.23 -1.48 -6.96
N LYS A 162 24.05 -1.43 -7.58
CA LYS A 162 23.92 -0.94 -8.97
C LYS A 162 24.24 0.55 -9.17
N GLN A 163 24.10 1.39 -8.14
CA GLN A 163 24.46 2.82 -8.21
C GLN A 163 25.96 3.08 -8.02
N LYS A 164 26.72 2.10 -7.51
CA LYS A 164 28.20 2.25 -7.38
C LYS A 164 28.95 1.95 -8.68
N ASP A 165 28.34 1.19 -9.60
CA ASP A 165 29.00 0.77 -10.84
C ASP A 165 28.78 1.74 -12.02
N THR A 166 28.10 2.86 -11.82
CA THR A 166 27.84 3.88 -12.86
C THR A 166 28.38 5.25 -12.51
N LYS A 167 29.66 5.33 -12.10
CA LYS A 167 30.38 6.63 -12.03
C LYS A 167 31.39 6.66 -13.17
N PRO A 168 31.17 7.44 -14.25
CA PRO A 168 32.18 7.63 -15.29
C PRO A 168 33.34 8.45 -14.70
N ALA A 169 34.55 7.96 -14.94
CA ALA A 169 35.78 8.61 -14.59
C ALA A 169 35.85 10.01 -15.27
N ALA A 170 36.09 11.02 -14.46
CA ALA A 170 36.41 12.35 -14.92
C ALA A 170 37.72 12.30 -15.69
N LYS A 171 37.72 12.64 -16.97
CA LYS A 171 38.91 13.02 -17.72
C LYS A 171 39.24 14.49 -17.44
N THR A 172 40.36 14.69 -16.79
CA THR A 172 41.10 15.94 -16.69
C THR A 172 41.70 16.21 -18.07
N GLU A 173 41.39 17.34 -18.67
CA GLU A 173 42.26 17.94 -19.66
C GLU A 173 42.39 19.45 -19.44
N VAL A 174 43.63 19.88 -19.58
CA VAL A 174 44.28 21.08 -19.14
C VAL A 174 44.23 22.17 -20.22
N VAL A 175 43.94 23.39 -19.78
CA VAL A 175 44.40 24.70 -20.22
C VAL A 175 44.84 24.91 -21.68
N ALA A 176 44.26 25.91 -22.34
CA ALA A 176 44.99 26.96 -23.01
C ALA A 176 44.13 28.22 -23.23
N ALA A 177 44.64 29.31 -22.75
CA ALA A 177 44.15 30.67 -22.93
C ALA A 177 44.37 31.16 -24.37
N THR A 178 43.49 31.99 -24.88
CA THR A 178 43.91 33.25 -25.55
C THR A 178 42.76 34.23 -25.75
N GLU A 179 43.14 35.46 -25.50
CA GLU A 179 42.35 36.70 -25.53
C GLU A 179 41.78 37.06 -26.92
N THR A 180 40.80 37.88 -26.94
CA THR A 180 40.67 39.23 -27.43
C THR A 180 39.43 39.55 -28.28
N LYS A 181 38.86 40.69 -27.89
CA LYS A 181 38.17 41.73 -28.68
C LYS A 181 36.64 41.65 -28.89
N LYS A 182 36.00 42.52 -28.08
CA LYS A 182 34.86 43.36 -28.47
C LYS A 182 35.32 44.35 -29.59
N PRO A 183 34.48 44.90 -30.49
CA PRO A 183 33.44 45.85 -30.12
C PRO A 183 32.20 45.99 -31.04
N ALA A 184 31.16 46.64 -30.44
CA ALA A 184 30.34 47.72 -30.98
C ALA A 184 29.21 47.44 -32.02
N ALA A 185 27.98 47.60 -31.57
CA ALA A 185 26.99 48.61 -31.94
C ALA A 185 26.42 48.71 -33.38
N LYS A 186 25.08 48.65 -33.47
CA LYS A 186 24.12 49.65 -34.05
C LYS A 186 22.79 48.95 -34.28
N LYS A 187 21.70 49.36 -33.59
CA LYS A 187 20.64 50.30 -33.99
C LYS A 187 20.06 50.05 -35.38
N THR A 188 18.78 49.76 -35.45
CA THR A 188 17.63 50.55 -35.98
C THR A 188 16.46 49.61 -36.37
N THR A 189 15.30 49.80 -35.74
CA THR A 189 14.08 50.49 -36.14
C THR A 189 13.22 49.85 -37.23
N LYS A 190 11.92 49.75 -36.87
CA LYS A 190 10.67 49.85 -37.69
C LYS A 190 10.41 48.62 -38.61
N SER A 191 9.29 48.02 -38.52
CA SER A 191 7.86 48.49 -38.63
C SER A 191 7.00 47.53 -37.88
#